data_bdd6be594c36ced0e32ebe2e490e53b8
#
_entry.id   bdd6be594c36ced0e32ebe2e490e53b8
#
_cell.length_a   1.000
_cell.length_b   1.000
_cell.length_c   1.000
_cell.angle_alpha   90.00
_cell.angle_beta   90.00
_cell.angle_gamma   90.00
#
_symmetry.space_group_name_H-M   'P 1'
#
loop_
_entity.id
_entity.type
_entity.pdbx_description
1 polymer ?
#
loop_
_entity_poly.entity_id
_entity_poly.type
_entity_poly.pdbx_seq_one_letter_code
_entity_poly.pdbx_strand_id
1 'polypeptide(L)'
;LEMEKLLKAMELFRSYDPEIPAQVISVFLYIASHDNCSKVQIQDKEVGLNMPSASASRNTDWLSHKHRLGKRGLNWIIKFRDPTDMRKQIVELSPQGVLLVKQLRDILYG
;
A
#
# COMPACT_ATOMS: atom_id res chain seq x y z
N LEU A 1 -22.62 -12.35 1.11
CA LEU A 1 -22.87 -11.11 0.39
C LEU A 1 -21.58 -10.34 0.19
N GLU A 2 -21.47 -9.66 -0.95
CA GLU A 2 -20.26 -8.89 -1.29
C GLU A 2 -19.98 -7.78 -0.28
N MET A 3 -21.02 -7.13 0.24
CA MET A 3 -20.85 -6.07 1.25
C MET A 3 -20.26 -6.60 2.55
N GLU A 4 -20.65 -7.79 2.97
CA GLU A 4 -20.06 -8.41 4.15
C GLU A 4 -18.60 -8.77 3.93
N LYS A 5 -18.25 -9.25 2.74
CA LYS A 5 -16.84 -9.54 2.40
C LYS A 5 -16.00 -8.28 2.39
N LEU A 6 -16.54 -7.19 1.82
CA LEU A 6 -15.86 -5.91 1.82
C LEU A 6 -15.66 -5.40 3.25
N LEU A 7 -16.69 -5.50 4.09
CA LEU A 7 -16.58 -5.12 5.50
C LEU A 7 -15.47 -5.92 6.20
N LYS A 8 -15.44 -7.24 5.98
CA LYS A 8 -14.40 -8.10 6.59
C LYS A 8 -13.00 -7.70 6.11
N ALA A 9 -12.85 -7.36 4.83
CA ALA A 9 -11.57 -6.91 4.29
C ALA A 9 -11.15 -5.58 4.96
N MET A 10 -12.06 -4.64 5.10
CA MET A 10 -11.76 -3.36 5.75
C MET A 10 -11.43 -3.56 7.23
N GLU A 11 -12.14 -4.46 7.91
CA GLU A 11 -11.86 -4.75 9.31
C GLU A 11 -10.51 -5.47 9.49
N LEU A 12 -10.06 -6.23 8.50
CA LEU A 12 -8.73 -6.80 8.52
C LEU A 12 -7.67 -5.69 8.58
N PHE A 13 -7.80 -4.66 7.72
CA PHE A 13 -6.89 -3.51 7.77
C PHE A 13 -6.93 -2.82 9.12
N ARG A 14 -8.13 -2.60 9.67
CA ARG A 14 -8.29 -1.92 10.96
C ARG A 14 -7.78 -2.75 12.13
N SER A 15 -7.71 -4.06 12.00
CA SER A 15 -7.15 -4.92 13.04
C SER A 15 -5.65 -4.66 13.24
N TYR A 16 -4.97 -4.23 12.19
CA TYR A 16 -3.55 -3.86 12.27
C TYR A 16 -3.35 -2.40 12.66
N ASP A 17 -4.22 -1.53 12.17
CA ASP A 17 -4.16 -0.08 12.44
C ASP A 17 -5.59 0.47 12.44
N PRO A 18 -6.20 0.66 13.64
CA PRO A 18 -7.58 1.15 13.73
C PRO A 18 -7.79 2.53 13.12
N GLU A 19 -6.73 3.32 12.98
CA GLU A 19 -6.79 4.67 12.45
C GLU A 19 -6.27 4.75 11.01
N ILE A 20 -6.16 3.62 10.31
CA ILE A 20 -5.61 3.59 8.96
C ILE A 20 -6.46 4.45 8.02
N PRO A 21 -5.86 5.44 7.33
CA PRO A 21 -6.63 6.25 6.38
C PRO A 21 -7.02 5.44 5.14
N ALA A 22 -8.19 5.75 4.58
CA ALA A 22 -8.65 5.10 3.36
C ALA A 22 -7.65 5.24 2.22
N GLN A 23 -6.97 6.39 2.13
CA GLN A 23 -5.99 6.64 1.08
C GLN A 23 -4.79 5.70 1.19
N VAL A 24 -4.37 5.36 2.41
CA VAL A 24 -3.29 4.39 2.65
C VAL A 24 -3.71 3.00 2.15
N ILE A 25 -4.95 2.61 2.42
CA ILE A 25 -5.50 1.34 1.93
C ILE A 25 -5.49 1.31 0.40
N SER A 26 -5.94 2.40 -0.24
CA SER A 26 -5.96 2.50 -1.71
C SER A 26 -4.57 2.34 -2.30
N VAL A 27 -3.56 2.99 -1.70
CA VAL A 27 -2.17 2.89 -2.17
C VAL A 27 -1.66 1.46 -2.01
N PHE A 28 -1.95 0.81 -0.88
CA PHE A 28 -1.55 -0.59 -0.67
C PHE A 28 -2.15 -1.50 -1.75
N LEU A 29 -3.44 -1.37 -2.01
CA LEU A 29 -4.12 -2.20 -3.01
C LEU A 29 -3.59 -1.95 -4.42
N TYR A 30 -3.24 -0.69 -4.73
CA TYR A 30 -2.61 -0.36 -6.00
C TYR A 30 -1.27 -1.08 -6.15
N ILE A 31 -0.42 -0.99 -5.13
CA ILE A 31 0.89 -1.65 -5.14
C ILE A 31 0.73 -3.17 -5.25
N ALA A 32 -0.23 -3.74 -4.54
CA ALA A 32 -0.50 -5.18 -4.57
C ALA A 32 -0.94 -5.67 -5.95
N SER A 33 -1.54 -4.79 -6.75
CA SER A 33 -2.06 -5.15 -8.08
C SER A 33 -1.14 -4.74 -9.23
N HIS A 34 0.02 -4.14 -8.96
CA HIS A 34 0.96 -3.67 -9.98
C HIS A 34 2.40 -4.02 -9.60
N ASP A 35 2.99 -4.98 -10.30
CA ASP A 35 4.39 -5.34 -10.07
C ASP A 35 5.32 -4.20 -10.48
N ASN A 36 6.42 -4.02 -9.73
CA ASN A 36 7.43 -3.00 -10.01
C ASN A 36 6.85 -1.59 -10.11
N CYS A 37 5.88 -1.30 -9.26
CA CYS A 37 5.21 0.00 -9.24
C CYS A 37 6.20 1.09 -8.81
N SER A 38 6.20 2.23 -9.50
CA SER A 38 6.99 3.39 -9.07
C SER A 38 6.09 4.37 -8.31
N LYS A 39 6.72 5.17 -7.46
CA LYS A 39 6.00 6.20 -6.72
C LYS A 39 5.36 7.23 -7.67
N VAL A 40 6.05 7.58 -8.78
CA VAL A 40 5.50 8.48 -9.80
C VAL A 40 4.25 7.88 -10.45
N GLN A 41 4.24 6.57 -10.66
CA GLN A 41 3.07 5.89 -11.22
C GLN A 41 1.86 6.00 -10.30
N ILE A 42 2.06 5.90 -8.98
CA ILE A 42 0.97 6.07 -8.00
C ILE A 42 0.36 7.47 -8.10
N GLN A 43 1.20 8.48 -8.32
CA GLN A 43 0.77 9.87 -8.41
C GLN A 43 -0.02 10.20 -9.67
N ASP A 44 0.20 9.44 -10.75
CA ASP A 44 -0.32 9.76 -12.06
C ASP A 44 -1.85 9.79 -12.08
N LYS A 45 -2.42 10.80 -12.73
CA LYS A 45 -3.88 10.98 -12.77
C LYS A 45 -4.60 10.02 -13.69
N GLU A 46 -3.87 9.40 -14.65
CA GLU A 46 -4.48 8.49 -15.62
C GLU A 46 -4.26 7.03 -15.24
N VAL A 47 -2.99 6.64 -14.99
CA VAL A 47 -2.66 5.25 -14.70
C VAL A 47 -2.58 4.94 -13.22
N GLY A 48 -2.51 5.97 -12.37
CA GLY A 48 -2.38 5.82 -10.93
C GLY A 48 -3.61 6.29 -10.17
N LEU A 49 -3.36 6.80 -8.96
CA LEU A 49 -4.42 7.19 -8.02
C LEU A 49 -4.66 8.71 -7.98
N ASN A 50 -4.02 9.44 -8.87
CA ASN A 50 -4.19 10.89 -8.96
C ASN A 50 -3.98 11.59 -7.61
N MET A 51 -2.76 11.54 -7.09
CA MET A 51 -2.44 12.21 -5.83
C MET A 51 -1.13 12.98 -5.94
N PRO A 52 -0.99 14.08 -5.16
CA PRO A 52 0.27 14.83 -5.14
C PRO A 52 1.43 13.99 -4.61
N SER A 53 2.66 14.37 -4.99
CA SER A 53 3.88 13.70 -4.54
C SER A 53 3.96 13.62 -3.01
N ALA A 54 3.57 14.68 -2.30
CA ALA A 54 3.60 14.69 -0.84
C ALA A 54 2.65 13.64 -0.25
N SER A 55 1.47 13.47 -0.84
CA SER A 55 0.51 12.45 -0.40
C SER A 55 1.03 11.05 -0.66
N ALA A 56 1.59 10.81 -1.85
CA ALA A 56 2.19 9.51 -2.18
C ALA A 56 3.34 9.17 -1.21
N SER A 57 4.16 10.16 -0.86
CA SER A 57 5.24 9.96 0.11
C SER A 57 4.70 9.60 1.49
N ARG A 58 3.72 10.34 2.01
CA ARG A 58 3.12 10.05 3.31
C ARG A 58 2.48 8.67 3.35
N ASN A 59 1.73 8.31 2.32
CA ASN A 59 1.02 7.05 2.28
C ASN A 59 1.97 5.86 2.16
N THR A 60 3.03 5.97 1.35
CA THR A 60 4.03 4.91 1.25
C THR A 60 4.90 4.81 2.50
N ASP A 61 5.19 5.93 3.18
CA ASP A 61 5.88 5.91 4.47
C ASP A 61 5.05 5.16 5.52
N TRP A 62 3.74 5.40 5.55
CA TRP A 62 2.82 4.71 6.47
C TRP A 62 2.86 3.19 6.25
N LEU A 63 2.92 2.77 4.99
CA LEU A 63 2.93 1.37 4.61
C LEU A 63 4.30 0.70 4.77
N SER A 64 5.38 1.46 4.80
CA SER A 64 6.73 0.93 4.92
C SER A 64 7.08 0.65 6.38
N HIS A 65 8.28 0.17 6.60
CA HIS A 65 8.74 -0.17 7.95
C HIS A 65 8.93 1.06 8.84
N LYS A 66 9.15 2.25 8.26
CA LYS A 66 9.43 3.47 9.03
C LYS A 66 8.49 4.59 8.65
N HIS A 67 7.60 4.94 9.57
CA HIS A 67 6.67 6.04 9.40
C HIS A 67 7.40 7.39 9.50
N ARG A 68 6.91 8.39 8.74
CA ARG A 68 7.47 9.74 8.68
C ARG A 68 7.62 10.42 10.04
N LEU A 69 6.71 10.17 10.96
CA LEU A 69 6.71 10.79 12.30
C LEU A 69 7.56 10.03 13.33
N GLY A 70 8.49 9.19 12.87
CA GLY A 70 9.32 8.40 13.76
C GLY A 70 8.62 7.19 14.35
N LYS A 71 7.35 6.96 13.99
CA LYS A 71 6.60 5.81 14.44
C LYS A 71 6.94 4.61 13.55
N ARG A 72 6.67 3.41 14.06
CA ARG A 72 6.80 2.22 13.25
C ARG A 72 5.68 2.19 12.22
N GLY A 73 6.04 1.98 10.94
CA GLY A 73 5.06 1.79 9.87
C GLY A 73 4.51 0.37 9.89
N LEU A 74 3.59 0.09 8.95
CA LEU A 74 2.91 -1.21 8.87
C LEU A 74 3.79 -2.31 8.31
N ASN A 75 4.88 -1.95 7.65
CA ASN A 75 5.85 -2.90 7.08
C ASN A 75 5.22 -3.85 6.04
N TRP A 76 4.28 -3.34 5.27
CA TRP A 76 3.64 -4.12 4.20
C TRP A 76 4.28 -3.89 2.84
N ILE A 77 5.10 -2.84 2.70
CA ILE A 77 5.84 -2.56 1.47
C ILE A 77 7.29 -2.24 1.79
N ILE A 78 8.14 -2.37 0.75
CA ILE A 78 9.51 -1.88 0.77
C ILE A 78 9.66 -0.83 -0.32
N LYS A 79 10.54 0.14 -0.09
CA LYS A 79 10.87 1.20 -1.04
C LYS A 79 12.35 1.17 -1.32
N PHE A 80 12.72 1.29 -2.59
CA PHE A 80 14.13 1.32 -2.98
C PHE A 80 14.31 2.13 -4.26
N ARG A 81 15.54 2.58 -4.50
CA ARG A 81 15.85 3.27 -5.74
C ARG A 81 16.07 2.25 -6.85
N ASP A 82 15.58 2.58 -8.07
CA ASP A 82 15.78 1.73 -9.24
C ASP A 82 17.27 1.68 -9.55
N PRO A 83 17.90 0.50 -9.61
CA PRO A 83 19.34 0.39 -9.91
C PRO A 83 19.73 0.97 -11.26
N THR A 84 18.79 0.99 -12.23
CA THR A 84 19.05 1.52 -13.57
C THR A 84 18.71 2.99 -13.71
N ASP A 85 17.94 3.57 -12.77
CA ASP A 85 17.61 4.99 -12.75
C ASP A 85 17.38 5.44 -11.30
N MET A 86 18.43 5.91 -10.65
CA MET A 86 18.41 6.27 -9.23
C MET A 86 17.46 7.41 -8.89
N ARG A 87 16.91 8.10 -9.87
CA ARG A 87 15.88 9.13 -9.64
C ARG A 87 14.51 8.52 -9.41
N LYS A 88 14.34 7.26 -9.79
CA LYS A 88 13.06 6.55 -9.73
C LYS A 88 12.99 5.71 -8.47
N GLN A 89 11.93 5.91 -7.67
CA GLN A 89 11.69 5.12 -6.47
C GLN A 89 10.68 4.02 -6.79
N ILE A 90 11.07 2.77 -6.52
CA ILE A 90 10.24 1.59 -6.71
C ILE A 90 9.63 1.20 -5.37
N VAL A 91 8.40 0.71 -5.40
CA VAL A 91 7.70 0.18 -4.23
C VAL A 91 7.19 -1.22 -4.54
N GLU A 92 7.36 -2.13 -3.59
CA GLU A 92 6.93 -3.53 -3.71
C GLU A 92 6.35 -4.02 -2.41
N LEU A 93 5.57 -5.10 -2.47
CA LEU A 93 5.12 -5.76 -1.26
C LEU A 93 6.31 -6.35 -0.49
N SER A 94 6.30 -6.18 0.82
CA SER A 94 7.17 -6.91 1.72
C SER A 94 6.63 -8.35 1.91
N PRO A 95 7.38 -9.26 2.55
CA PRO A 95 6.82 -10.56 2.92
C PRO A 95 5.54 -10.45 3.74
N GLN A 96 5.45 -9.47 4.65
CA GLN A 96 4.25 -9.21 5.44
C GLN A 96 3.10 -8.72 4.57
N GLY A 97 3.41 -7.89 3.56
CA GLY A 97 2.40 -7.44 2.59
C GLY A 97 1.85 -8.58 1.76
N VAL A 98 2.70 -9.52 1.35
CA VAL A 98 2.27 -10.72 0.62
C VAL A 98 1.31 -11.55 1.47
N LEU A 99 1.61 -11.73 2.76
CA LEU A 99 0.74 -12.46 3.68
C LEU A 99 -0.61 -11.76 3.85
N LEU A 100 -0.61 -10.43 3.93
CA LEU A 100 -1.83 -9.66 4.04
C LEU A 100 -2.70 -9.83 2.79
N VAL A 101 -2.09 -9.80 1.59
CA VAL A 101 -2.82 -10.03 0.34
C VAL A 101 -3.47 -11.42 0.34
N LYS A 102 -2.75 -12.43 0.84
CA LYS A 102 -3.30 -13.78 0.96
C LYS A 102 -4.52 -13.81 1.86
N GLN A 103 -4.46 -13.14 3.01
CA GLN A 103 -5.60 -13.03 3.93
C GLN A 103 -6.79 -12.33 3.27
N LEU A 104 -6.53 -11.26 2.50
CA LEU A 104 -7.58 -10.55 1.77
C LEU A 104 -8.23 -11.45 0.73
N ARG A 105 -7.45 -12.22 -0.01
CA ARG A 105 -7.99 -13.17 -0.99
C ARG A 105 -8.87 -14.22 -0.34
N ASP A 106 -8.47 -14.73 0.81
CA ASP A 106 -9.27 -15.71 1.55
C ASP A 106 -10.62 -15.12 1.96
N ILE A 107 -10.66 -13.85 2.33
CA ILE A 107 -11.89 -13.15 2.67
C ILE A 107 -12.77 -12.96 1.42
N LEU A 108 -12.18 -12.51 0.32
CA LEU A 108 -12.93 -12.12 -0.88
C LEU A 108 -13.38 -13.31 -1.73
N TYR A 109 -12.59 -14.38 -1.77
CA TYR A 109 -12.81 -15.52 -2.66
C TYR A 109 -12.91 -16.86 -1.94
N GLY A 110 -12.71 -16.85 -0.65
CA GLY A 110 -12.77 -18.05 0.17
C GLY A 110 -14.15 -18.53 0.58
#